data_63b8c253f98814e482039d40bb3f3253
#
_entry.id   63b8c253f98814e482039d40bb3f3253
#
_cell.length_a   1.000
_cell.length_b   1.000
_cell.length_c   1.000
_cell.angle_alpha   90.00
_cell.angle_beta   90.00
_cell.angle_gamma   90.00
#
_symmetry.space_group_name_H-M   'P 1'
#
loop_
_entity.id
_entity.type
_entity.pdbx_description
1 polymer ?
#
loop_
_entity_poly.entity_id
_entity_poly.type
_entity_poly.pdbx_seq_one_letter_code
_entity_poly.pdbx_strand_id
1 'polypeptide(L)'
;MIHSAHGYLLSQFYSPITNKRTDDYSGASIAGRTRLHCQVIEAVRNEVGSDYLLALRLGACDYEEGGATREDAVAACKIFENAGVDLLDISGGLCGYRGDGSKTEGYFGEDSAAIREAVAVPVIVTGGVRTLEGAERVLDRGQADLVGVGRAVLKDSLWAKNAIELAGGTSVKGTVFFDFDGTLHDSMAIYGPAFRKAYAWLVSEGHMPPQEFTDEWIGRWLGWTTEAMWTTFAPNLPEAIWRQAAEIVGNEMDRLAEEGKARLFPGVPEMLDELCSDGYELAFISNCRTRYCEVHRAMFGLDTWFDAYYCAEDFGEMPKWQIYQQVAERHAIPRVMVGDRFHDGEVAMKASIPFIGCTYGFGDDEELAMASACVSAPKDIPSAVREVLS
;
A
#
# COMPACT_ATOMS: atom_id res chain seq x y z
N MET A 1 -10.63 13.20 -2.63
CA MET A 1 -11.99 13.58 -2.15
C MET A 1 -12.24 15.05 -2.41
N ILE A 2 -13.35 15.38 -3.09
CA ILE A 2 -13.84 16.77 -3.27
C ILE A 2 -14.52 17.23 -1.98
N HIS A 3 -14.22 18.45 -1.50
CA HIS A 3 -14.73 18.93 -0.21
C HIS A 3 -15.80 20.01 -0.38
N SER A 4 -17.06 19.69 -0.05
CA SER A 4 -18.22 20.56 -0.09
C SER A 4 -18.97 20.61 1.25
N ALA A 5 -18.25 20.85 2.33
CA ALA A 5 -18.81 20.93 3.68
C ALA A 5 -18.18 22.08 4.49
N HIS A 6 -18.69 22.34 5.69
CA HIS A 6 -18.11 23.16 6.75
C HIS A 6 -17.89 24.64 6.38
N GLY A 7 -18.68 25.19 5.43
CA GLY A 7 -18.60 26.58 5.03
C GLY A 7 -17.45 26.93 4.07
N TYR A 8 -16.72 25.94 3.51
CA TYR A 8 -15.72 26.18 2.48
C TYR A 8 -16.36 26.47 1.10
N LEU A 9 -15.55 26.78 0.09
CA LEU A 9 -16.00 27.33 -1.18
C LEU A 9 -17.21 26.60 -1.80
N LEU A 10 -17.15 25.32 -2.02
CA LEU A 10 -18.25 24.56 -2.61
C LEU A 10 -19.48 24.54 -1.69
N SER A 11 -19.30 24.41 -0.39
CA SER A 11 -20.38 24.52 0.59
C SER A 11 -21.10 25.87 0.53
N GLN A 12 -20.37 26.97 0.27
CA GLN A 12 -20.96 28.28 0.12
C GLN A 12 -21.80 28.44 -1.16
N PHE A 13 -21.45 27.73 -2.23
CA PHE A 13 -22.30 27.64 -3.42
C PHE A 13 -23.54 26.78 -3.19
N TYR A 14 -23.42 25.75 -2.37
CA TYR A 14 -24.49 24.82 -2.07
C TYR A 14 -25.54 25.42 -1.12
N SER A 15 -25.13 26.15 -0.10
CA SER A 15 -26.03 26.75 0.89
C SER A 15 -26.80 27.95 0.32
N PRO A 16 -28.15 28.00 0.40
CA PRO A 16 -28.90 29.18 -0.03
C PRO A 16 -28.74 30.37 0.93
N ILE A 17 -28.21 30.15 2.14
CA ILE A 17 -27.88 31.26 3.07
C ILE A 17 -26.71 32.11 2.50
N THR A 18 -25.70 31.46 1.97
CA THR A 18 -24.48 32.13 1.47
C THR A 18 -24.56 32.40 -0.02
N ASN A 19 -25.21 31.54 -0.82
CA ASN A 19 -25.35 31.71 -2.26
C ASN A 19 -26.50 32.65 -2.61
N LYS A 20 -26.21 33.93 -2.81
CA LYS A 20 -27.19 34.96 -3.25
C LYS A 20 -27.08 35.30 -4.73
N ARG A 21 -26.41 34.44 -5.53
CA ARG A 21 -26.24 34.64 -6.96
C ARG A 21 -27.55 34.47 -7.71
N THR A 22 -27.68 35.19 -8.83
CA THR A 22 -28.86 35.15 -9.70
C THR A 22 -28.53 34.72 -11.14
N ASP A 23 -27.27 34.39 -11.39
CA ASP A 23 -26.78 33.84 -12.67
C ASP A 23 -26.96 32.31 -12.73
N ASP A 24 -26.24 31.65 -13.61
CA ASP A 24 -26.24 30.20 -13.80
C ASP A 24 -25.90 29.40 -12.55
N TYR A 25 -25.26 30.03 -11.56
CA TYR A 25 -24.92 29.44 -10.27
C TYR A 25 -25.88 29.88 -9.16
N SER A 26 -27.10 30.19 -9.52
CA SER A 26 -28.12 30.75 -8.62
C SER A 26 -28.35 29.92 -7.36
N GLY A 27 -28.42 30.59 -6.21
CA GLY A 27 -28.83 30.00 -4.95
C GLY A 27 -30.31 29.59 -4.86
N ALA A 28 -31.14 30.04 -5.81
CA ALA A 28 -32.57 29.80 -5.80
C ALA A 28 -33.00 28.39 -6.22
N SER A 29 -32.13 27.63 -6.90
CA SER A 29 -32.43 26.28 -7.35
C SER A 29 -31.30 25.30 -7.02
N ILE A 30 -31.66 24.04 -6.82
CA ILE A 30 -30.66 23.00 -6.57
C ILE A 30 -29.69 22.84 -7.76
N ALA A 31 -30.18 22.99 -8.98
CA ALA A 31 -29.36 22.91 -10.19
C ALA A 31 -28.30 24.04 -10.23
N GLY A 32 -28.66 25.27 -9.86
CA GLY A 32 -27.71 26.39 -9.76
C GLY A 32 -26.71 26.17 -8.63
N ARG A 33 -27.18 25.74 -7.45
CA ARG A 33 -26.33 25.47 -6.27
C ARG A 33 -25.33 24.35 -6.48
N THR A 34 -25.64 23.34 -7.31
CA THR A 34 -24.77 22.19 -7.58
C THR A 34 -23.94 22.33 -8.86
N ARG A 35 -24.17 23.36 -9.68
CA ARG A 35 -23.50 23.52 -10.99
C ARG A 35 -21.97 23.53 -10.88
N LEU A 36 -21.43 24.31 -9.95
CA LEU A 36 -19.97 24.35 -9.74
C LEU A 36 -19.40 22.99 -9.30
N HIS A 37 -20.15 22.27 -8.48
CA HIS A 37 -19.76 20.91 -8.05
C HIS A 37 -19.65 19.96 -9.25
N CYS A 38 -20.66 19.95 -10.14
CA CYS A 38 -20.64 19.10 -11.34
C CYS A 38 -19.45 19.42 -12.25
N GLN A 39 -19.12 20.71 -12.43
CA GLN A 39 -17.95 21.12 -13.21
C GLN A 39 -16.63 20.65 -12.58
N VAL A 40 -16.51 20.71 -11.25
CA VAL A 40 -15.34 20.21 -10.53
C VAL A 40 -15.26 18.68 -10.63
N ILE A 41 -16.37 17.97 -10.44
CA ILE A 41 -16.44 16.52 -10.57
C ILE A 41 -16.01 16.09 -11.98
N GLU A 42 -16.57 16.72 -13.01
CA GLU A 42 -16.25 16.45 -14.42
C GLU A 42 -14.77 16.71 -14.71
N ALA A 43 -14.23 17.85 -14.27
CA ALA A 43 -12.83 18.18 -14.49
C ALA A 43 -11.90 17.18 -13.82
N VAL A 44 -12.17 16.78 -12.56
CA VAL A 44 -11.37 15.77 -11.84
C VAL A 44 -11.50 14.41 -12.52
N ARG A 45 -12.73 14.00 -12.90
CA ARG A 45 -12.95 12.71 -13.56
C ARG A 45 -12.22 12.61 -14.90
N ASN A 46 -12.19 13.68 -15.67
CA ASN A 46 -11.45 13.74 -16.95
C ASN A 46 -9.94 13.61 -16.74
N GLU A 47 -9.40 14.10 -15.63
CA GLU A 47 -7.98 14.01 -15.32
C GLU A 47 -7.57 12.65 -14.78
N VAL A 48 -8.36 12.04 -13.87
CA VAL A 48 -8.00 10.81 -13.18
C VAL A 48 -8.53 9.53 -13.85
N GLY A 49 -9.43 9.62 -14.81
CA GLY A 49 -10.05 8.49 -15.50
C GLY A 49 -11.19 7.82 -14.71
N SER A 50 -11.80 6.78 -15.29
CA SER A 50 -12.97 6.07 -14.74
C SER A 50 -12.63 5.18 -13.54
N ASP A 51 -11.42 4.65 -13.49
CA ASP A 51 -11.02 3.61 -12.55
C ASP A 51 -10.53 4.17 -11.21
N TYR A 52 -10.36 5.49 -11.13
CA TYR A 52 -9.93 6.15 -9.90
C TYR A 52 -11.12 6.50 -9.00
N LEU A 53 -11.10 6.07 -7.72
CA LEU A 53 -12.16 6.35 -6.76
C LEU A 53 -12.31 7.86 -6.51
N LEU A 54 -13.44 8.44 -6.91
CA LEU A 54 -13.77 9.83 -6.72
C LEU A 54 -14.81 9.99 -5.61
N ALA A 55 -14.39 10.47 -4.45
CA ALA A 55 -15.28 10.74 -3.33
C ALA A 55 -15.63 12.23 -3.22
N LEU A 56 -16.85 12.53 -2.73
CA LEU A 56 -17.28 13.89 -2.41
C LEU A 56 -17.82 13.96 -0.98
N ARG A 57 -17.28 14.87 -0.17
CA ARG A 57 -17.84 15.22 1.14
C ARG A 57 -18.84 16.34 0.99
N LEU A 58 -20.11 16.10 1.38
CA LEU A 58 -21.20 17.06 1.37
C LEU A 58 -21.58 17.46 2.80
N GLY A 59 -21.67 18.77 3.03
CA GLY A 59 -22.39 19.30 4.18
C GLY A 59 -23.89 19.27 3.90
N ALA A 60 -24.59 18.21 4.34
CA ALA A 60 -25.94 17.91 3.90
C ALA A 60 -26.95 18.99 4.29
N CYS A 61 -26.92 19.41 5.57
CA CYS A 61 -27.85 20.39 6.13
C CYS A 61 -27.08 21.52 6.82
N ASP A 62 -27.65 22.73 6.79
CA ASP A 62 -27.12 23.88 7.50
C ASP A 62 -27.62 23.97 8.94
N TYR A 63 -28.78 23.35 9.22
CA TYR A 63 -29.51 23.42 10.51
C TYR A 63 -29.83 24.86 10.94
N GLU A 64 -30.04 25.74 9.94
CA GLU A 64 -30.43 27.13 10.10
C GLU A 64 -31.62 27.45 9.20
N GLU A 65 -32.47 28.38 9.61
CA GLU A 65 -33.62 28.82 8.83
C GLU A 65 -33.17 29.39 7.48
N GLY A 66 -33.77 28.90 6.39
CA GLY A 66 -33.42 29.28 5.02
C GLY A 66 -32.14 28.67 4.51
N GLY A 67 -31.52 27.74 5.24
CA GLY A 67 -30.38 26.97 4.84
C GLY A 67 -30.69 25.75 3.98
N ALA A 68 -29.67 25.00 3.61
CA ALA A 68 -29.80 23.72 2.93
C ALA A 68 -30.49 22.70 3.82
N THR A 69 -31.45 21.97 3.24
CA THR A 69 -32.28 20.97 3.91
C THR A 69 -31.86 19.55 3.54
N ARG A 70 -32.42 18.55 4.23
CA ARG A 70 -32.25 17.13 3.90
C ARG A 70 -32.72 16.80 2.49
N GLU A 71 -33.85 17.38 2.07
CA GLU A 71 -34.40 17.19 0.73
C GLU A 71 -33.47 17.77 -0.33
N ASP A 72 -32.88 18.91 -0.06
CA ASP A 72 -31.83 19.49 -0.92
C ASP A 72 -30.62 18.55 -1.05
N ALA A 73 -30.18 17.97 0.08
CA ALA A 73 -29.06 17.05 0.10
C ALA A 73 -29.31 15.78 -0.71
N VAL A 74 -30.50 15.20 -0.58
CA VAL A 74 -30.91 14.04 -1.39
C VAL A 74 -30.93 14.37 -2.88
N ALA A 75 -31.47 15.53 -3.25
CA ALA A 75 -31.49 15.97 -4.65
C ALA A 75 -30.08 16.24 -5.20
N ALA A 76 -29.22 16.88 -4.41
CA ALA A 76 -27.83 17.15 -4.78
C ALA A 76 -27.00 15.88 -4.93
N CYS A 77 -27.14 14.90 -4.02
CA CYS A 77 -26.39 13.64 -4.08
C CYS A 77 -26.73 12.82 -5.33
N LYS A 78 -27.98 12.79 -5.75
CA LYS A 78 -28.38 12.18 -7.04
C LYS A 78 -27.70 12.87 -8.24
N ILE A 79 -27.58 14.19 -8.20
CA ILE A 79 -26.88 14.95 -9.25
C ILE A 79 -25.39 14.59 -9.26
N PHE A 80 -24.76 14.49 -8.08
CA PHE A 80 -23.33 14.16 -7.96
C PHE A 80 -23.02 12.72 -8.37
N GLU A 81 -23.85 11.77 -8.00
CA GLU A 81 -23.78 10.38 -8.47
C GLU A 81 -23.84 10.32 -10.01
N ASN A 82 -24.81 10.98 -10.62
CA ASN A 82 -24.94 11.06 -12.08
C ASN A 82 -23.76 11.80 -12.76
N ALA A 83 -23.08 12.69 -12.03
CA ALA A 83 -21.88 13.36 -12.51
C ALA A 83 -20.59 12.53 -12.37
N GLY A 84 -20.66 11.33 -11.76
CA GLY A 84 -19.56 10.38 -11.68
C GLY A 84 -18.82 10.35 -10.34
N VAL A 85 -19.47 10.69 -9.23
CA VAL A 85 -18.96 10.44 -7.86
C VAL A 85 -19.22 8.97 -7.51
N ASP A 86 -18.21 8.29 -6.96
CA ASP A 86 -18.24 6.88 -6.58
C ASP A 86 -18.57 6.67 -5.10
N LEU A 87 -18.39 7.70 -4.26
CA LEU A 87 -18.52 7.61 -2.81
C LEU A 87 -18.94 8.97 -2.23
N LEU A 88 -19.99 8.98 -1.41
CA LEU A 88 -20.47 10.16 -0.73
C LEU A 88 -20.10 10.12 0.75
N ASP A 89 -19.59 11.23 1.30
CA ASP A 89 -19.27 11.39 2.72
C ASP A 89 -20.11 12.52 3.30
N ILE A 90 -21.04 12.20 4.17
CA ILE A 90 -22.04 13.11 4.70
C ILE A 90 -21.59 13.71 6.03
N SER A 91 -21.59 15.03 6.08
CA SER A 91 -21.20 15.83 7.24
C SER A 91 -22.11 17.07 7.37
N GLY A 92 -21.75 18.02 8.24
CA GLY A 92 -22.49 19.28 8.39
C GLY A 92 -22.16 20.32 7.34
N GLY A 93 -23.14 21.16 7.02
CA GLY A 93 -23.02 22.34 6.19
C GLY A 93 -22.36 23.52 6.91
N LEU A 94 -23.06 24.66 7.02
CA LEU A 94 -22.55 25.84 7.74
C LEU A 94 -22.38 25.62 9.24
N CYS A 95 -23.13 24.71 9.84
CA CYS A 95 -22.95 24.28 11.24
C CYS A 95 -21.55 23.63 11.49
N GLY A 96 -20.81 23.32 10.43
CA GLY A 96 -19.54 22.64 10.50
C GLY A 96 -19.69 21.21 11.04
N TYR A 97 -18.78 20.83 11.95
CA TYR A 97 -18.76 19.50 12.58
C TYR A 97 -19.57 19.41 13.89
N ARG A 98 -20.37 20.40 14.23
CA ARG A 98 -21.06 20.50 15.52
C ARG A 98 -22.45 19.85 15.51
N GLY A 99 -23.03 19.62 14.33
CA GLY A 99 -24.38 19.09 14.18
C GLY A 99 -25.46 20.02 14.74
N ASP A 100 -26.55 19.43 15.12
CA ASP A 100 -27.72 20.08 15.76
C ASP A 100 -27.53 20.36 17.27
N GLY A 101 -26.33 20.19 17.80
CA GLY A 101 -26.02 20.27 19.24
C GLY A 101 -26.24 18.97 20.00
N SER A 102 -26.64 17.89 19.33
CA SER A 102 -26.78 16.56 19.91
C SER A 102 -25.45 16.03 20.44
N LYS A 103 -25.48 15.37 21.59
CA LYS A 103 -24.33 14.61 22.13
C LYS A 103 -24.31 13.17 21.64
N THR A 104 -25.27 12.77 20.83
CA THR A 104 -25.38 11.41 20.27
C THR A 104 -24.26 11.19 19.24
N GLU A 105 -23.67 10.02 19.23
CA GLU A 105 -22.70 9.66 18.20
C GLU A 105 -23.43 9.42 16.88
N GLY A 106 -22.81 9.85 15.76
CA GLY A 106 -23.44 9.75 14.44
C GLY A 106 -24.57 10.76 14.22
N TYR A 107 -24.47 11.98 14.76
CA TYR A 107 -25.54 12.98 14.75
C TYR A 107 -25.97 13.46 13.35
N PHE A 108 -25.29 13.12 12.26
CA PHE A 108 -25.74 13.31 10.87
C PHE A 108 -26.38 12.05 10.27
N GLY A 109 -26.61 11.02 11.06
CA GLY A 109 -27.10 9.72 10.62
C GLY A 109 -28.47 9.76 9.94
N GLU A 110 -29.38 10.63 10.38
CA GLU A 110 -30.70 10.78 9.77
C GLU A 110 -30.64 11.37 8.35
N ASP A 111 -29.71 12.33 8.13
CA ASP A 111 -29.50 12.92 6.81
C ASP A 111 -28.80 11.93 5.88
N SER A 112 -27.81 11.23 6.41
CA SER A 112 -27.08 10.16 5.72
C SER A 112 -28.02 9.02 5.30
N ALA A 113 -28.94 8.59 6.17
CA ALA A 113 -29.92 7.54 5.88
C ALA A 113 -30.80 7.91 4.67
N ALA A 114 -31.35 9.13 4.67
CA ALA A 114 -32.20 9.61 3.58
C ALA A 114 -31.44 9.67 2.24
N ILE A 115 -30.15 10.03 2.27
CA ILE A 115 -29.30 10.05 1.09
C ILE A 115 -29.01 8.61 0.62
N ARG A 116 -28.64 7.71 1.56
CA ARG A 116 -28.35 6.30 1.27
C ARG A 116 -29.52 5.58 0.60
N GLU A 117 -30.73 5.85 1.03
CA GLU A 117 -31.95 5.30 0.38
C GLU A 117 -32.17 5.81 -1.04
N ALA A 118 -31.55 6.92 -1.42
CA ALA A 118 -31.83 7.63 -2.65
C ALA A 118 -30.76 7.48 -3.75
N VAL A 119 -29.57 6.95 -3.42
CA VAL A 119 -28.43 6.75 -4.30
C VAL A 119 -27.97 5.30 -4.32
N ALA A 120 -27.23 4.89 -5.35
CA ALA A 120 -26.64 3.55 -5.46
C ALA A 120 -25.18 3.47 -4.99
N VAL A 121 -24.47 4.61 -4.95
CA VAL A 121 -23.10 4.67 -4.46
C VAL A 121 -23.04 4.56 -2.93
N PRO A 122 -21.98 3.96 -2.35
CA PRO A 122 -21.82 3.87 -0.90
C PRO A 122 -21.81 5.25 -0.22
N VAL A 123 -22.35 5.29 0.99
CA VAL A 123 -22.45 6.50 1.81
C VAL A 123 -21.70 6.35 3.12
N ILE A 124 -20.79 7.28 3.39
CA ILE A 124 -20.12 7.45 4.69
C ILE A 124 -20.90 8.50 5.51
N VAL A 125 -21.03 8.30 6.80
CA VAL A 125 -21.41 9.38 7.72
C VAL A 125 -20.22 9.78 8.58
N THR A 126 -19.90 11.07 8.62
CA THR A 126 -18.82 11.65 9.43
C THR A 126 -19.36 12.68 10.39
N GLY A 127 -19.61 12.27 11.64
CA GLY A 127 -20.15 13.17 12.68
C GLY A 127 -20.24 12.58 14.08
N GLY A 128 -19.28 12.91 14.94
CA GLY A 128 -19.34 12.66 16.39
C GLY A 128 -19.11 11.21 16.85
N VAL A 129 -18.79 10.29 15.97
CA VAL A 129 -18.44 8.90 16.35
C VAL A 129 -17.12 8.89 17.12
N ARG A 130 -17.12 8.22 18.28
CA ARG A 130 -16.00 8.16 19.24
C ARG A 130 -15.71 6.74 19.72
N THR A 131 -16.72 5.86 19.70
CA THR A 131 -16.62 4.47 20.17
C THR A 131 -17.00 3.50 19.06
N LEU A 132 -16.58 2.24 19.19
CA LEU A 132 -16.99 1.18 18.27
C LEU A 132 -18.50 0.97 18.32
N GLU A 133 -19.07 0.91 19.52
CA GLU A 133 -20.51 0.73 19.70
C GLU A 133 -21.32 1.89 19.09
N GLY A 134 -20.73 3.10 19.05
CA GLY A 134 -21.31 4.25 18.36
C GLY A 134 -21.29 4.06 16.84
N ALA A 135 -20.19 3.52 16.30
CA ALA A 135 -20.08 3.19 14.88
C ALA A 135 -21.05 2.08 14.46
N GLU A 136 -21.06 0.96 15.18
CA GLU A 136 -21.97 -0.18 14.94
C GLU A 136 -23.44 0.25 14.97
N ARG A 137 -23.81 1.05 15.94
CA ARG A 137 -25.18 1.57 16.06
C ARG A 137 -25.63 2.37 14.83
N VAL A 138 -24.74 3.13 14.23
CA VAL A 138 -25.00 3.87 12.98
C VAL A 138 -25.20 2.91 11.80
N LEU A 139 -24.37 1.88 11.69
CA LEU A 139 -24.47 0.88 10.62
C LEU A 139 -25.70 -0.01 10.79
N ASP A 140 -25.98 -0.51 11.98
CA ASP A 140 -27.13 -1.36 12.31
C ASP A 140 -28.48 -0.66 12.06
N ARG A 141 -28.52 0.66 12.22
CA ARG A 141 -29.70 1.47 11.90
C ARG A 141 -29.85 1.75 10.40
N GLY A 142 -28.94 1.29 9.58
CA GLY A 142 -28.93 1.56 8.14
C GLY A 142 -28.67 3.01 7.80
N GLN A 143 -28.02 3.78 8.70
CA GLN A 143 -27.80 5.20 8.51
C GLN A 143 -26.65 5.52 7.56
N ALA A 144 -25.74 4.58 7.33
CA ALA A 144 -24.64 4.68 6.38
C ALA A 144 -24.14 3.27 6.02
N ASP A 145 -23.29 3.17 4.99
CA ASP A 145 -22.54 1.96 4.63
C ASP A 145 -21.19 1.93 5.35
N LEU A 146 -20.63 3.12 5.64
CA LEU A 146 -19.34 3.31 6.28
C LEU A 146 -19.42 4.45 7.31
N VAL A 147 -18.49 4.45 8.26
CA VAL A 147 -18.42 5.48 9.31
C VAL A 147 -17.09 6.24 9.25
N GLY A 148 -17.16 7.56 9.20
CA GLY A 148 -16.00 8.43 9.24
C GLY A 148 -15.63 8.83 10.67
N VAL A 149 -14.42 8.47 11.11
CA VAL A 149 -13.89 8.76 12.45
C VAL A 149 -12.71 9.71 12.35
N GLY A 150 -12.79 10.87 13.00
CA GLY A 150 -11.70 11.86 12.96
C GLY A 150 -11.13 12.13 14.35
N ARG A 151 -11.88 12.87 15.19
CA ARG A 151 -11.38 13.36 16.49
C ARG A 151 -11.03 12.26 17.49
N ALA A 152 -11.63 11.08 17.41
CA ALA A 152 -11.29 9.94 18.26
C ALA A 152 -9.88 9.44 17.91
N VAL A 153 -9.58 9.27 16.63
CA VAL A 153 -8.24 8.86 16.16
C VAL A 153 -7.15 9.90 16.47
N LEU A 154 -7.48 11.20 16.45
CA LEU A 154 -6.53 12.24 16.86
C LEU A 154 -6.18 12.19 18.36
N LYS A 155 -7.08 11.65 19.21
CA LYS A 155 -6.88 11.49 20.65
C LYS A 155 -6.19 10.19 21.01
N ASP A 156 -6.48 9.14 20.27
CA ASP A 156 -5.96 7.79 20.45
C ASP A 156 -5.59 7.21 19.09
N SER A 157 -4.30 7.15 18.79
CA SER A 157 -3.76 6.63 17.53
C SER A 157 -4.04 5.13 17.36
N LEU A 158 -4.34 4.41 18.44
CA LEU A 158 -4.70 2.99 18.42
C LEU A 158 -6.21 2.75 18.27
N TRP A 159 -7.02 3.81 18.19
CA TRP A 159 -8.48 3.69 18.13
C TRP A 159 -8.96 2.74 17.02
N ALA A 160 -8.43 2.89 15.81
CA ALA A 160 -8.83 2.06 14.67
C ALA A 160 -8.44 0.59 14.88
N LYS A 161 -7.23 0.32 15.38
CA LYS A 161 -6.76 -1.02 15.71
C LYS A 161 -7.69 -1.67 16.75
N ASN A 162 -7.94 -0.98 17.86
CA ASN A 162 -8.81 -1.47 18.93
C ASN A 162 -10.25 -1.73 18.43
N ALA A 163 -10.76 -0.85 17.54
CA ALA A 163 -12.09 -1.02 16.96
C ALA A 163 -12.18 -2.27 16.08
N ILE A 164 -11.17 -2.53 15.25
CA ILE A 164 -11.10 -3.71 14.38
C ILE A 164 -11.02 -5.00 15.22
N GLU A 165 -10.19 -5.01 16.26
CA GLU A 165 -10.06 -6.14 17.18
C GLU A 165 -11.37 -6.44 17.91
N LEU A 166 -12.05 -5.41 18.42
CA LEU A 166 -13.36 -5.56 19.13
C LEU A 166 -14.49 -6.00 18.20
N ALA A 167 -14.48 -5.55 16.93
CA ALA A 167 -15.44 -5.96 15.91
C ALA A 167 -15.26 -7.43 15.44
N GLY A 168 -14.31 -8.16 16.03
CA GLY A 168 -13.99 -9.54 15.62
C GLY A 168 -13.21 -9.61 14.32
N GLY A 169 -12.63 -8.48 13.89
CA GLY A 169 -11.63 -8.46 12.85
C GLY A 169 -10.39 -9.23 13.32
N THR A 170 -9.80 -10.01 12.45
CA THR A 170 -8.54 -10.68 12.76
C THR A 170 -7.50 -9.60 13.07
N SER A 171 -7.03 -9.54 14.32
CA SER A 171 -5.83 -8.75 14.63
C SER A 171 -4.70 -9.32 13.80
N VAL A 172 -3.93 -8.43 13.17
CA VAL A 172 -2.71 -8.87 12.48
C VAL A 172 -1.85 -9.59 13.49
N LYS A 173 -1.56 -10.87 13.24
CA LYS A 173 -0.81 -11.73 14.19
C LYS A 173 0.65 -11.33 14.32
N GLY A 174 1.15 -10.53 13.38
CA GLY A 174 2.53 -10.10 13.27
C GLY A 174 2.88 -9.80 11.83
N THR A 175 4.13 -9.39 11.58
CA THR A 175 4.60 -9.07 10.23
C THR A 175 5.74 -9.99 9.82
N VAL A 176 5.61 -10.55 8.61
CA VAL A 176 6.66 -11.33 7.96
C VAL A 176 7.33 -10.46 6.90
N PHE A 177 8.60 -10.13 7.13
CA PHE A 177 9.43 -9.43 6.15
C PHE A 177 10.10 -10.45 5.25
N PHE A 178 9.89 -10.32 3.94
CA PHE A 178 10.47 -11.22 2.96
C PHE A 178 11.56 -10.53 2.14
N ASP A 179 12.70 -11.19 2.01
CA ASP A 179 13.58 -10.96 0.87
C ASP A 179 12.95 -11.51 -0.41
N PHE A 180 13.47 -11.10 -1.56
CA PHE A 180 12.92 -11.47 -2.86
C PHE A 180 13.80 -12.48 -3.60
N ASP A 181 15.01 -12.06 -3.97
CA ASP A 181 15.91 -12.84 -4.81
C ASP A 181 16.54 -14.00 -4.01
N GLY A 182 16.26 -15.23 -4.39
CA GLY A 182 16.69 -16.43 -3.64
C GLY A 182 15.70 -16.88 -2.58
N THR A 183 14.71 -16.07 -2.25
CA THR A 183 13.69 -16.39 -1.23
C THR A 183 12.32 -16.65 -1.86
N LEU A 184 11.82 -15.71 -2.64
CA LEU A 184 10.55 -15.84 -3.39
C LEU A 184 10.81 -16.10 -4.87
N HIS A 185 11.82 -15.43 -5.44
CA HIS A 185 12.16 -15.42 -6.86
C HIS A 185 13.37 -16.31 -7.15
N ASP A 186 13.24 -17.27 -8.06
CA ASP A 186 14.34 -18.04 -8.64
C ASP A 186 15.11 -17.18 -9.63
N SER A 187 15.87 -16.24 -9.08
CA SER A 187 16.54 -15.17 -9.85
C SER A 187 17.61 -15.70 -10.78
N MET A 188 18.15 -16.89 -10.55
CA MET A 188 19.18 -17.48 -11.40
C MET A 188 18.70 -17.65 -12.85
N ALA A 189 17.39 -17.89 -13.04
CA ALA A 189 16.81 -18.03 -14.37
C ALA A 189 17.02 -16.81 -15.28
N ILE A 190 17.15 -15.61 -14.72
CA ILE A 190 17.38 -14.37 -15.47
C ILE A 190 18.75 -13.75 -15.17
N TYR A 191 19.24 -13.84 -13.94
CA TYR A 191 20.52 -13.23 -13.53
C TYR A 191 21.74 -13.97 -14.15
N GLY A 192 21.74 -15.30 -14.17
CA GLY A 192 22.84 -16.08 -14.74
C GLY A 192 23.15 -15.73 -16.20
N PRO A 193 22.16 -15.76 -17.11
CA PRO A 193 22.36 -15.32 -18.48
C PRO A 193 22.78 -13.84 -18.60
N ALA A 194 22.19 -12.95 -17.78
CA ALA A 194 22.49 -11.52 -17.78
C ALA A 194 23.95 -11.24 -17.34
N PHE A 195 24.41 -11.89 -16.27
CA PHE A 195 25.80 -11.79 -15.80
C PHE A 195 26.78 -12.26 -16.89
N ARG A 196 26.53 -13.42 -17.53
CA ARG A 196 27.38 -13.96 -18.59
C ARG A 196 27.44 -13.00 -19.79
N LYS A 197 26.35 -12.36 -20.16
CA LYS A 197 26.30 -11.37 -21.22
C LYS A 197 27.16 -10.15 -20.91
N ALA A 198 27.06 -9.61 -19.70
CA ALA A 198 27.87 -8.49 -19.24
C ALA A 198 29.34 -8.87 -19.18
N TYR A 199 29.67 -10.08 -18.70
CA TYR A 199 31.05 -10.56 -18.68
C TYR A 199 31.64 -10.76 -20.08
N ALA A 200 30.85 -11.29 -21.00
CA ALA A 200 31.28 -11.41 -22.42
C ALA A 200 31.59 -10.05 -23.04
N TRP A 201 30.81 -9.01 -22.71
CA TRP A 201 31.12 -7.65 -23.12
C TRP A 201 32.41 -7.15 -22.49
N LEU A 202 32.67 -7.35 -21.19
CA LEU A 202 33.93 -7.00 -20.53
C LEU A 202 35.15 -7.66 -21.21
N VAL A 203 34.99 -8.92 -21.63
CA VAL A 203 36.05 -9.65 -22.37
C VAL A 203 36.26 -9.06 -23.76
N SER A 204 35.16 -8.75 -24.49
CA SER A 204 35.30 -8.18 -25.87
C SER A 204 35.94 -6.81 -25.89
N GLU A 205 35.71 -6.01 -24.82
CA GLU A 205 36.35 -4.69 -24.68
C GLU A 205 37.75 -4.76 -24.03
N GLY A 206 38.24 -5.97 -23.70
CA GLY A 206 39.60 -6.17 -23.17
C GLY A 206 39.75 -5.77 -21.71
N HIS A 207 38.64 -5.62 -20.97
CA HIS A 207 38.66 -5.26 -19.55
C HIS A 207 38.88 -6.45 -18.63
N MET A 208 38.52 -7.66 -19.07
CA MET A 208 38.64 -8.90 -18.31
C MET A 208 39.15 -10.06 -19.19
N PRO A 209 39.85 -11.05 -18.61
CA PRO A 209 40.24 -12.25 -19.35
C PRO A 209 39.02 -13.16 -19.62
N PRO A 210 39.04 -14.00 -20.68
CA PRO A 210 38.00 -15.00 -20.87
C PRO A 210 37.93 -15.97 -19.71
N GLN A 211 36.70 -16.15 -19.15
CA GLN A 211 36.43 -17.10 -18.07
C GLN A 211 34.97 -17.57 -18.14
N GLU A 212 34.74 -18.83 -17.79
CA GLU A 212 33.39 -19.40 -17.63
C GLU A 212 33.03 -19.49 -16.15
N PHE A 213 31.74 -19.31 -15.87
CA PHE A 213 31.19 -19.35 -14.52
C PHE A 213 30.01 -20.30 -14.47
N THR A 214 29.97 -21.15 -13.44
CA THR A 214 28.80 -21.98 -13.11
C THR A 214 27.69 -21.13 -12.50
N ASP A 215 26.46 -21.62 -12.52
CA ASP A 215 25.33 -20.95 -11.88
C ASP A 215 25.54 -20.80 -10.36
N GLU A 216 26.09 -21.84 -9.72
CA GLU A 216 26.47 -21.79 -8.29
C GLU A 216 27.48 -20.67 -7.99
N TRP A 217 28.48 -20.50 -8.86
CA TRP A 217 29.46 -19.42 -8.70
C TRP A 217 28.83 -18.04 -8.90
N ILE A 218 27.94 -17.87 -9.88
CA ILE A 218 27.24 -16.61 -10.13
C ILE A 218 26.27 -16.33 -9.00
N GLY A 219 25.58 -17.33 -8.47
CA GLY A 219 24.59 -17.23 -7.39
C GLY A 219 25.10 -16.56 -6.13
N ARG A 220 26.40 -16.65 -5.83
CA ARG A 220 27.00 -15.97 -4.68
C ARG A 220 26.84 -14.46 -4.66
N TRP A 221 26.56 -13.85 -5.80
CA TRP A 221 26.37 -12.41 -5.95
C TRP A 221 24.92 -11.96 -5.82
N LEU A 222 23.98 -12.88 -5.85
CA LEU A 222 22.57 -12.55 -5.62
C LEU A 222 22.35 -12.06 -4.19
N GLY A 223 21.47 -11.07 -4.02
CA GLY A 223 21.23 -10.40 -2.75
C GLY A 223 22.22 -9.28 -2.40
N TRP A 224 23.31 -9.12 -3.16
CA TRP A 224 24.25 -8.01 -2.99
C TRP A 224 23.72 -6.73 -3.67
N THR A 225 24.11 -5.56 -3.14
CA THR A 225 23.95 -4.32 -3.90
C THR A 225 24.86 -4.33 -5.13
N THR A 226 24.45 -3.63 -6.18
CA THR A 226 25.23 -3.56 -7.43
C THR A 226 26.67 -3.11 -7.21
N GLU A 227 26.88 -2.06 -6.39
CA GLU A 227 28.21 -1.51 -6.13
C GLU A 227 29.07 -2.52 -5.34
N ALA A 228 28.53 -3.09 -4.26
CA ALA A 228 29.27 -4.04 -3.44
C ALA A 228 29.69 -5.28 -4.25
N MET A 229 28.82 -5.78 -5.12
CA MET A 229 29.11 -6.91 -5.99
C MET A 229 30.27 -6.59 -6.94
N TRP A 230 30.17 -5.54 -7.74
CA TRP A 230 31.19 -5.23 -8.76
C TRP A 230 32.54 -4.84 -8.14
N THR A 231 32.54 -4.10 -7.03
CA THR A 231 33.79 -3.70 -6.34
C THR A 231 34.47 -4.89 -5.66
N THR A 232 33.71 -5.89 -5.24
CA THR A 232 34.26 -7.13 -4.67
C THR A 232 34.70 -8.10 -5.76
N PHE A 233 33.88 -8.30 -6.81
CA PHE A 233 34.20 -9.20 -7.92
C PHE A 233 35.38 -8.72 -8.74
N ALA A 234 35.43 -7.44 -9.05
CA ALA A 234 36.46 -6.85 -9.93
C ALA A 234 37.02 -5.54 -9.35
N PRO A 235 37.78 -5.60 -8.22
CA PRO A 235 38.19 -4.42 -7.46
C PRO A 235 39.08 -3.44 -8.24
N ASN A 236 39.70 -3.90 -9.31
CA ASN A 236 40.55 -3.08 -10.18
C ASN A 236 39.85 -2.54 -11.43
N LEU A 237 38.57 -2.86 -11.60
CA LEU A 237 37.80 -2.39 -12.75
C LEU A 237 37.38 -0.91 -12.52
N PRO A 238 37.64 0.00 -13.47
CA PRO A 238 37.22 1.39 -13.32
C PRO A 238 35.71 1.51 -13.12
N GLU A 239 35.30 2.48 -12.29
CA GLU A 239 33.89 2.68 -11.93
C GLU A 239 32.99 2.84 -13.17
N ALA A 240 33.40 3.63 -14.15
CA ALA A 240 32.65 3.82 -15.40
C ALA A 240 32.39 2.51 -16.14
N ILE A 241 33.34 1.56 -16.07
CA ILE A 241 33.26 0.28 -16.78
C ILE A 241 32.34 -0.69 -16.02
N TRP A 242 32.50 -0.84 -14.71
CA TRP A 242 31.61 -1.74 -13.98
C TRP A 242 30.16 -1.20 -13.93
N ARG A 243 29.94 0.13 -13.93
CA ARG A 243 28.60 0.70 -14.07
C ARG A 243 27.95 0.33 -15.40
N GLN A 244 28.70 0.37 -16.49
CA GLN A 244 28.22 -0.06 -17.81
C GLN A 244 27.93 -1.57 -17.85
N ALA A 245 28.78 -2.40 -17.24
CA ALA A 245 28.51 -3.83 -17.10
C ALA A 245 27.24 -4.08 -16.27
N ALA A 246 27.03 -3.33 -15.18
CA ALA A 246 25.83 -3.39 -14.37
C ALA A 246 24.56 -3.00 -15.14
N GLU A 247 24.63 -2.00 -16.01
CA GLU A 247 23.52 -1.64 -16.91
C GLU A 247 23.18 -2.77 -17.88
N ILE A 248 24.21 -3.45 -18.43
CA ILE A 248 24.02 -4.61 -19.32
C ILE A 248 23.30 -5.74 -18.56
N VAL A 249 23.69 -6.01 -17.30
CA VAL A 249 22.99 -7.00 -16.45
C VAL A 249 21.54 -6.59 -16.27
N GLY A 250 21.27 -5.37 -15.80
CA GLY A 250 19.93 -4.90 -15.55
C GLY A 250 19.01 -4.96 -16.78
N ASN A 251 19.49 -4.43 -17.90
CA ASN A 251 18.74 -4.43 -19.17
C ASN A 251 18.45 -5.85 -19.69
N GLU A 252 19.38 -6.78 -19.48
CA GLU A 252 19.16 -8.17 -19.90
C GLU A 252 18.21 -8.91 -18.96
N MET A 253 18.27 -8.65 -17.65
CA MET A 253 17.30 -9.18 -16.70
C MET A 253 15.89 -8.68 -17.03
N ASP A 254 15.72 -7.38 -17.27
CA ASP A 254 14.44 -6.79 -17.67
C ASP A 254 13.89 -7.46 -18.93
N ARG A 255 14.74 -7.62 -19.96
CA ARG A 255 14.37 -8.28 -21.22
C ARG A 255 13.94 -9.74 -21.01
N LEU A 256 14.68 -10.48 -20.19
CA LEU A 256 14.35 -11.88 -19.88
C LEU A 256 13.08 -12.00 -19.07
N ALA A 257 12.82 -11.06 -18.16
CA ALA A 257 11.58 -10.98 -17.40
C ALA A 257 10.40 -10.72 -18.35
N GLU A 258 10.50 -9.73 -19.25
CA GLU A 258 9.47 -9.44 -20.28
C GLU A 258 9.19 -10.65 -21.18
N GLU A 259 10.20 -11.50 -21.45
CA GLU A 259 10.05 -12.77 -22.17
C GLU A 259 9.43 -13.90 -21.33
N GLY A 260 9.05 -13.63 -20.07
CA GLY A 260 8.45 -14.62 -19.17
C GLY A 260 9.44 -15.69 -18.67
N LYS A 261 10.74 -15.34 -18.59
CA LYS A 261 11.77 -16.25 -18.04
C LYS A 261 11.93 -16.13 -16.53
N ALA A 262 11.49 -15.02 -15.93
CA ALA A 262 11.43 -14.85 -14.48
C ALA A 262 10.36 -15.78 -13.88
N ARG A 263 10.64 -16.36 -12.71
CA ARG A 263 9.72 -17.28 -12.04
C ARG A 263 9.90 -17.25 -10.53
N LEU A 264 8.80 -17.41 -9.82
CA LEU A 264 8.83 -17.67 -8.39
C LEU A 264 9.27 -19.12 -8.12
N PHE A 265 9.84 -19.37 -6.96
CA PHE A 265 10.05 -20.76 -6.52
C PHE A 265 8.72 -21.50 -6.42
N PRO A 266 8.70 -22.82 -6.72
CA PRO A 266 7.48 -23.63 -6.62
C PRO A 266 6.87 -23.58 -5.21
N GLY A 267 5.57 -23.29 -5.13
CA GLY A 267 4.83 -23.21 -3.86
C GLY A 267 4.84 -21.86 -3.18
N VAL A 268 5.47 -20.83 -3.77
CA VAL A 268 5.47 -19.47 -3.20
C VAL A 268 4.06 -18.86 -3.16
N PRO A 269 3.24 -18.88 -4.22
CA PRO A 269 1.89 -18.33 -4.14
C PRO A 269 1.05 -18.96 -3.04
N GLU A 270 1.05 -20.29 -2.94
CA GLU A 270 0.29 -21.03 -1.93
C GLU A 270 0.79 -20.74 -0.50
N MET A 271 2.09 -20.54 -0.33
CA MET A 271 2.70 -20.17 0.94
C MET A 271 2.29 -18.76 1.37
N LEU A 272 2.27 -17.80 0.45
CA LEU A 272 1.84 -16.43 0.71
C LEU A 272 0.34 -16.38 1.04
N ASP A 273 -0.50 -17.14 0.30
CA ASP A 273 -1.94 -17.29 0.59
C ASP A 273 -2.18 -17.85 2.00
N GLU A 274 -1.40 -18.83 2.43
CA GLU A 274 -1.50 -19.42 3.77
C GLU A 274 -1.17 -18.41 4.86
N LEU A 275 -0.07 -17.64 4.72
CA LEU A 275 0.32 -16.62 5.69
C LEU A 275 -0.70 -15.48 5.79
N CYS A 276 -1.23 -15.00 4.67
CA CYS A 276 -2.30 -14.01 4.65
C CYS A 276 -3.58 -14.55 5.32
N SER A 277 -3.94 -15.81 5.03
CA SER A 277 -5.11 -16.48 5.64
C SER A 277 -4.93 -16.70 7.14
N ASP A 278 -3.70 -16.88 7.59
CA ASP A 278 -3.33 -16.94 9.01
C ASP A 278 -3.43 -15.59 9.71
N GLY A 279 -3.53 -14.49 8.96
CA GLY A 279 -3.65 -13.13 9.49
C GLY A 279 -2.31 -12.42 9.73
N TYR A 280 -1.24 -12.81 9.04
CA TYR A 280 0.02 -12.08 9.03
C TYR A 280 0.00 -10.95 7.98
N GLU A 281 0.60 -9.83 8.32
CA GLU A 281 0.99 -8.77 7.39
C GLU A 281 2.27 -9.18 6.66
N LEU A 282 2.35 -8.97 5.35
CA LEU A 282 3.53 -9.29 4.57
C LEU A 282 4.20 -8.02 4.06
N ALA A 283 5.50 -7.88 4.29
CA ALA A 283 6.31 -6.76 3.85
C ALA A 283 7.49 -7.25 3.00
N PHE A 284 7.63 -6.67 1.83
CA PHE A 284 8.75 -6.93 0.92
C PHE A 284 9.93 -6.02 1.30
N ILE A 285 11.13 -6.58 1.44
CA ILE A 285 12.36 -5.82 1.72
C ILE A 285 13.54 -6.41 0.95
N SER A 286 14.10 -5.69 -0.02
CA SER A 286 15.12 -6.21 -0.90
C SER A 286 16.20 -5.18 -1.24
N ASN A 287 17.41 -5.66 -1.54
CA ASN A 287 18.52 -4.86 -2.06
C ASN A 287 18.38 -4.53 -3.55
N CYS A 288 17.22 -4.77 -4.14
CA CYS A 288 16.97 -4.55 -5.55
C CYS A 288 16.70 -3.07 -5.89
N ARG A 289 16.71 -2.76 -7.19
CA ARG A 289 16.30 -1.47 -7.73
C ARG A 289 14.78 -1.35 -7.73
N THR A 290 14.26 -0.13 -7.59
CA THR A 290 12.82 0.18 -7.60
C THR A 290 12.14 -0.34 -8.87
N ARG A 291 12.72 -0.07 -10.05
CA ARG A 291 12.17 -0.58 -11.33
C ARG A 291 12.11 -2.10 -11.38
N TYR A 292 13.12 -2.80 -10.88
CA TYR A 292 13.12 -4.26 -10.82
C TYR A 292 11.97 -4.78 -9.96
N CYS A 293 11.77 -4.17 -8.78
CA CYS A 293 10.64 -4.48 -7.91
C CYS A 293 9.30 -4.24 -8.62
N GLU A 294 9.11 -3.08 -9.25
CA GLU A 294 7.86 -2.73 -9.95
C GLU A 294 7.51 -3.72 -11.07
N VAL A 295 8.49 -4.11 -11.89
CA VAL A 295 8.28 -5.08 -12.97
C VAL A 295 7.83 -6.44 -12.41
N HIS A 296 8.52 -6.96 -11.39
CA HIS A 296 8.20 -8.25 -10.80
C HIS A 296 6.91 -8.21 -9.99
N ARG A 297 6.63 -7.10 -9.29
CA ARG A 297 5.37 -6.82 -8.60
C ARG A 297 4.18 -6.95 -9.54
N ALA A 298 4.25 -6.28 -10.70
CA ALA A 298 3.20 -6.35 -11.71
C ALA A 298 3.11 -7.73 -12.37
N MET A 299 4.26 -8.35 -12.70
CA MET A 299 4.33 -9.65 -13.36
C MET A 299 3.73 -10.78 -12.54
N PHE A 300 4.05 -10.83 -11.25
CA PHE A 300 3.61 -11.91 -10.35
C PHE A 300 2.36 -11.55 -9.55
N GLY A 301 1.79 -10.33 -9.73
CA GLY A 301 0.62 -9.87 -8.97
C GLY A 301 0.87 -9.80 -7.47
N LEU A 302 2.08 -9.39 -7.04
CA LEU A 302 2.50 -9.43 -5.64
C LEU A 302 1.63 -8.56 -4.73
N ASP A 303 0.90 -7.57 -5.26
CA ASP A 303 -0.05 -6.74 -4.51
C ASP A 303 -1.22 -7.52 -3.90
N THR A 304 -1.41 -8.77 -4.33
CA THR A 304 -2.39 -9.66 -3.71
C THR A 304 -1.99 -10.02 -2.27
N TRP A 305 -0.70 -10.01 -1.96
CA TRP A 305 -0.17 -10.50 -0.68
C TRP A 305 0.57 -9.46 0.13
N PHE A 306 1.32 -8.55 -0.54
CA PHE A 306 2.21 -7.62 0.16
C PHE A 306 1.56 -6.25 0.42
N ASP A 307 1.60 -5.83 1.67
CA ASP A 307 1.09 -4.53 2.13
C ASP A 307 2.10 -3.40 1.95
N ALA A 308 3.40 -3.71 1.86
CA ALA A 308 4.48 -2.74 1.74
C ALA A 308 5.69 -3.27 0.96
N TYR A 309 6.38 -2.34 0.27
CA TYR A 309 7.58 -2.62 -0.53
C TYR A 309 8.70 -1.66 -0.14
N TYR A 310 9.89 -2.22 0.10
CA TYR A 310 11.08 -1.48 0.49
C TYR A 310 12.27 -1.95 -0.35
N CYS A 311 12.71 -1.11 -1.28
CA CYS A 311 13.84 -1.36 -2.18
C CYS A 311 15.02 -0.49 -1.78
N ALA A 312 16.25 -1.01 -1.83
CA ALA A 312 17.45 -0.26 -1.41
C ALA A 312 17.63 1.08 -2.15
N GLU A 313 17.29 1.13 -3.44
CA GLU A 313 17.38 2.35 -4.24
C GLU A 313 16.51 3.48 -3.70
N ASP A 314 15.30 3.21 -3.18
CA ASP A 314 14.41 4.21 -2.59
C ASP A 314 14.97 4.82 -1.30
N PHE A 315 15.94 4.14 -0.68
CA PHE A 315 16.61 4.55 0.55
C PHE A 315 18.08 4.96 0.32
N GLY A 316 18.47 5.27 -0.93
CA GLY A 316 19.84 5.71 -1.25
C GLY A 316 20.88 4.61 -1.09
N GLU A 317 20.55 3.37 -1.46
CA GLU A 317 21.42 2.18 -1.40
C GLU A 317 21.87 1.83 0.03
N MET A 318 21.03 2.15 1.03
CA MET A 318 21.31 1.77 2.42
C MET A 318 21.31 0.25 2.61
N PRO A 319 22.11 -0.29 3.54
CA PRO A 319 22.03 -1.68 3.95
C PRO A 319 20.62 -2.06 4.41
N LYS A 320 20.15 -3.25 4.07
CA LYS A 320 18.79 -3.75 4.37
C LYS A 320 18.39 -3.56 5.85
N TRP A 321 19.30 -3.76 6.79
CA TRP A 321 19.00 -3.57 8.21
C TRP A 321 18.71 -2.11 8.61
N GLN A 322 19.33 -1.12 7.92
CA GLN A 322 19.01 0.30 8.16
C GLN A 322 17.64 0.67 7.57
N ILE A 323 17.30 0.10 6.41
CA ILE A 323 15.96 0.26 5.83
C ILE A 323 14.92 -0.28 6.81
N TYR A 324 15.11 -1.51 7.29
CA TYR A 324 14.23 -2.12 8.28
C TYR A 324 14.04 -1.21 9.52
N GLN A 325 15.11 -0.65 10.08
CA GLN A 325 15.01 0.24 11.25
C GLN A 325 14.12 1.47 11.00
N GLN A 326 14.11 2.02 9.77
CA GLN A 326 13.29 3.19 9.44
C GLN A 326 11.81 2.85 9.27
N VAL A 327 11.50 1.61 8.91
CA VAL A 327 10.14 1.23 8.55
C VAL A 327 9.45 0.34 9.58
N ALA A 328 10.22 -0.32 10.43
CA ALA A 328 9.73 -1.34 11.36
C ALA A 328 8.53 -0.88 12.22
N GLU A 329 8.55 0.36 12.73
CA GLU A 329 7.47 0.88 13.59
C GLU A 329 6.12 1.02 12.88
N ARG A 330 6.09 0.92 11.54
CA ARG A 330 4.86 0.97 10.74
C ARG A 330 4.16 -0.38 10.67
N HIS A 331 4.79 -1.43 11.16
CA HIS A 331 4.39 -2.82 11.01
C HIS A 331 4.04 -3.47 12.34
N ALA A 332 3.10 -4.40 12.31
CA ALA A 332 2.63 -5.13 13.48
C ALA A 332 3.75 -5.97 14.12
N ILE A 333 3.69 -6.13 15.42
CA ILE A 333 4.54 -7.03 16.21
C ILE A 333 3.73 -8.29 16.61
N PRO A 334 4.40 -9.45 16.79
CA PRO A 334 5.81 -9.74 16.57
C PRO A 334 6.21 -9.72 15.09
N ARG A 335 7.52 -9.64 14.82
CA ARG A 335 8.06 -9.57 13.45
C ARG A 335 9.09 -10.67 13.24
N VAL A 336 9.21 -11.14 11.99
CA VAL A 336 10.21 -12.13 11.57
C VAL A 336 10.78 -11.72 10.21
N MET A 337 12.07 -11.99 9.99
CA MET A 337 12.73 -11.87 8.69
C MET A 337 12.82 -13.24 8.04
N VAL A 338 12.47 -13.34 6.76
CA VAL A 338 12.61 -14.53 5.93
C VAL A 338 13.52 -14.18 4.75
N GLY A 339 14.58 -14.93 4.58
CA GLY A 339 15.57 -14.67 3.53
C GLY A 339 16.56 -15.82 3.38
N ASP A 340 17.43 -15.69 2.39
CA ASP A 340 18.41 -16.75 2.07
C ASP A 340 19.86 -16.30 2.25
N ARG A 341 20.10 -15.02 2.62
CA ARG A 341 21.46 -14.46 2.69
C ARG A 341 21.77 -13.87 4.08
N PHE A 342 23.07 -13.69 4.31
CA PHE A 342 23.56 -13.06 5.55
C PHE A 342 22.98 -11.64 5.77
N HIS A 343 22.65 -10.91 4.70
CA HIS A 343 22.02 -9.59 4.79
C HIS A 343 20.66 -9.63 5.50
N ASP A 344 19.93 -10.73 5.35
CA ASP A 344 18.64 -10.97 6.00
C ASP A 344 18.84 -11.32 7.47
N GLY A 345 19.81 -12.19 7.74
CA GLY A 345 20.24 -12.50 9.09
C GLY A 345 20.78 -11.27 9.84
N GLU A 346 21.46 -10.35 9.15
CA GLU A 346 21.91 -9.08 9.74
C GLU A 346 20.74 -8.19 10.18
N VAL A 347 19.65 -8.12 9.40
CA VAL A 347 18.41 -7.43 9.80
C VAL A 347 17.92 -8.01 11.11
N ALA A 348 17.75 -9.32 11.17
CA ALA A 348 17.22 -10.03 12.32
C ALA A 348 18.09 -9.84 13.56
N MET A 349 19.40 -9.98 13.43
CA MET A 349 20.38 -9.82 14.52
C MET A 349 20.33 -8.39 15.09
N LYS A 350 20.36 -7.35 14.23
CA LYS A 350 20.36 -5.95 14.66
C LYS A 350 19.02 -5.49 15.21
N ALA A 351 17.93 -6.08 14.76
CA ALA A 351 16.58 -5.78 15.23
C ALA A 351 16.13 -6.66 16.41
N SER A 352 16.90 -7.69 16.76
CA SER A 352 16.54 -8.70 17.78
C SER A 352 15.18 -9.36 17.48
N ILE A 353 14.97 -9.74 16.21
CA ILE A 353 13.80 -10.50 15.74
C ILE A 353 14.25 -11.88 15.23
N PRO A 354 13.36 -12.88 15.16
CA PRO A 354 13.66 -14.16 14.55
C PRO A 354 14.07 -14.03 13.07
N PHE A 355 14.91 -14.99 12.62
CA PHE A 355 15.29 -15.16 11.22
C PHE A 355 14.95 -16.58 10.75
N ILE A 356 14.25 -16.70 9.63
CA ILE A 356 14.00 -17.97 8.94
C ILE A 356 14.89 -17.99 7.70
N GLY A 357 15.87 -18.90 7.71
CA GLY A 357 16.83 -19.08 6.63
C GLY A 357 16.31 -20.05 5.55
N CYS A 358 16.29 -19.60 4.29
CA CYS A 358 15.86 -20.41 3.14
C CYS A 358 17.05 -21.12 2.52
N THR A 359 17.23 -22.43 2.82
CA THR A 359 18.37 -23.24 2.33
C THR A 359 18.25 -23.63 0.86
N TYR A 360 17.11 -23.36 0.22
CA TYR A 360 16.90 -23.55 -1.22
C TYR A 360 17.34 -22.35 -2.06
N GLY A 361 17.72 -21.24 -1.40
CA GLY A 361 18.23 -20.02 -2.02
C GLY A 361 19.72 -20.10 -2.36
N PHE A 362 20.42 -18.98 -2.28
CA PHE A 362 21.81 -18.83 -2.73
C PHE A 362 22.83 -18.64 -1.59
N GLY A 363 22.36 -18.56 -0.33
CA GLY A 363 23.20 -18.51 0.86
C GLY A 363 23.78 -19.90 1.21
N ASP A 364 24.90 -19.89 1.89
CA ASP A 364 25.55 -21.11 2.40
C ASP A 364 25.22 -21.36 3.88
N ASP A 365 25.66 -22.50 4.39
CA ASP A 365 25.42 -22.92 5.77
C ASP A 365 26.01 -21.94 6.80
N GLU A 366 27.10 -21.23 6.47
CA GLU A 366 27.73 -20.24 7.37
C GLU A 366 26.88 -18.97 7.44
N GLU A 367 26.34 -18.52 6.32
CA GLU A 367 25.43 -17.36 6.26
C GLU A 367 24.12 -17.61 7.03
N LEU A 368 23.61 -18.82 6.98
CA LEU A 368 22.36 -19.21 7.64
C LEU A 368 22.55 -19.73 9.08
N ALA A 369 23.78 -19.83 9.59
CA ALA A 369 24.06 -20.32 10.94
C ALA A 369 23.39 -19.53 12.07
N MET A 370 23.00 -18.27 11.81
CA MET A 370 22.29 -17.42 12.77
C MET A 370 20.76 -17.55 12.73
N ALA A 371 20.22 -18.36 11.81
CA ALA A 371 18.77 -18.53 11.65
C ALA A 371 18.13 -19.18 12.88
N SER A 372 16.97 -18.68 13.28
CA SER A 372 16.13 -19.30 14.33
C SER A 372 15.51 -20.60 13.85
N ALA A 373 15.25 -20.68 12.54
CA ALA A 373 14.80 -21.90 11.85
C ALA A 373 15.32 -21.87 10.41
N CYS A 374 15.56 -23.06 9.83
CA CYS A 374 15.89 -23.21 8.41
C CYS A 374 14.79 -24.01 7.71
N VAL A 375 14.46 -23.60 6.48
CA VAL A 375 13.46 -24.26 5.63
C VAL A 375 14.06 -24.66 4.29
N SER A 376 13.67 -25.83 3.79
CA SER A 376 14.18 -26.38 2.52
C SER A 376 13.23 -26.17 1.33
N ALA A 377 12.06 -25.61 1.56
CA ALA A 377 11.09 -25.26 0.52
C ALA A 377 10.15 -24.17 1.00
N PRO A 378 9.57 -23.34 0.09
CA PRO A 378 8.63 -22.28 0.45
C PRO A 378 7.44 -22.76 1.29
N LYS A 379 6.90 -23.92 1.01
CA LYS A 379 5.75 -24.53 1.74
C LYS A 379 6.00 -24.72 3.24
N ASP A 380 7.26 -24.74 3.68
CA ASP A 380 7.63 -24.96 5.09
C ASP A 380 7.68 -23.63 5.89
N ILE A 381 7.69 -22.49 5.20
CA ILE A 381 7.78 -21.16 5.82
C ILE A 381 6.61 -20.88 6.79
N PRO A 382 5.32 -21.13 6.45
CA PRO A 382 4.22 -20.81 7.37
C PRO A 382 4.33 -21.55 8.71
N SER A 383 4.77 -22.81 8.69
CA SER A 383 5.00 -23.56 9.92
C SER A 383 6.14 -22.96 10.75
N ALA A 384 7.25 -22.61 10.11
CA ALA A 384 8.38 -21.98 10.79
C ALA A 384 8.00 -20.58 11.37
N VAL A 385 7.21 -19.78 10.65
CA VAL A 385 6.70 -18.48 11.14
C VAL A 385 5.86 -18.67 12.40
N ARG A 386 4.92 -19.61 12.39
CA ARG A 386 4.10 -19.93 13.58
C ARG A 386 4.94 -20.36 14.77
N GLU A 387 6.00 -21.14 14.54
CA GLU A 387 6.89 -21.64 15.60
C GLU A 387 7.73 -20.51 16.20
N VAL A 388 8.37 -19.68 15.38
CA VAL A 388 9.30 -18.64 15.88
C VAL A 388 8.58 -17.39 16.44
N LEU A 389 7.31 -17.21 16.13
CA LEU A 389 6.49 -16.10 16.64
C LEU A 389 5.52 -16.50 17.77
N SER A 390 5.53 -17.79 18.19
CA SER A 390 4.67 -18.34 19.26
C SER A 390 5.02 -17.89 20.69
#